data_7b203a8af304ad35c00d9fcb374c0bf0
#
_entry.id   7b203a8af304ad35c00d9fcb374c0bf0
#
_cell.length_a   1.000
_cell.length_b   1.000
_cell.length_c   1.000
_cell.angle_alpha   90.00
_cell.angle_beta   90.00
_cell.angle_gamma   90.00
#
_symmetry.space_group_name_H-M   'P 1'
#
loop_
_entity.id
_entity.type
_entity.pdbx_description
1 polymer ?
#
loop_
_entity_poly.entity_id
_entity_poly.type
_entity_poly.pdbx_seq_one_letter_code
_entity_poly.pdbx_strand_id
1 'polypeptide(L)'
;MIRFTLFGVPVCIHPTLWLTLAILGRIFAVTSMVDLICVLLFIISAFVVLLTHEMGHALVGRRLGGGQPSVYLAWLGGDCTNETARLTRRQGVMMTAAGPLCSLAVGVVAYVALSLYVGSFVLGGEMTCLFALGILPAEVVMSFPPLAIFFFFYLIKISCWWTALNLLPIFPLDGGQIMQGLMKSRMQMHLISLTVAVVMVLASASLGCWLLTIFMVLLAVLNHKFYRELRHGGTDFH
;
A
#
# COMPACT_ATOMS: atom_id res chain seq x y z
N MET A 1 -12.06 -16.57 -8.17
CA MET A 1 -11.82 -15.25 -8.77
C MET A 1 -13.12 -14.48 -8.69
N ILE A 2 -13.13 -13.36 -7.95
CA ILE A 2 -14.32 -12.53 -7.76
C ILE A 2 -14.22 -11.34 -8.74
N ARG A 3 -15.30 -11.06 -9.46
CA ARG A 3 -15.36 -9.95 -10.43
C ARG A 3 -16.60 -9.11 -10.16
N PHE A 4 -16.42 -7.78 -10.12
CA PHE A 4 -17.52 -6.83 -9.98
C PHE A 4 -17.10 -5.48 -10.58
N THR A 5 -18.02 -4.53 -10.65
CA THR A 5 -17.75 -3.18 -11.13
C THR A 5 -17.98 -2.19 -10.00
N LEU A 6 -17.00 -1.32 -9.73
CA LEU A 6 -17.07 -0.29 -8.71
C LEU A 6 -16.84 1.09 -9.37
N PHE A 7 -17.77 2.01 -9.22
CA PHE A 7 -17.76 3.33 -9.88
C PHE A 7 -17.51 3.26 -11.41
N GLY A 8 -18.00 2.20 -12.07
CA GLY A 8 -17.78 1.97 -13.49
C GLY A 8 -16.38 1.47 -13.86
N VAL A 9 -15.58 1.03 -12.88
CA VAL A 9 -14.28 0.39 -13.09
C VAL A 9 -14.42 -1.11 -12.81
N PRO A 10 -14.07 -1.98 -13.77
CA PRO A 10 -14.00 -3.41 -13.52
C PRO A 10 -12.94 -3.74 -12.47
N VAL A 11 -13.32 -4.49 -11.45
CA VAL A 11 -12.44 -4.98 -10.39
C VAL A 11 -12.40 -6.49 -10.42
N CYS A 12 -11.21 -7.05 -10.41
CA CYS A 12 -10.98 -8.47 -10.37
C CYS A 12 -10.10 -8.83 -9.17
N ILE A 13 -10.58 -9.72 -8.31
CA ILE A 13 -9.86 -10.19 -7.12
C ILE A 13 -9.45 -11.63 -7.34
N HIS A 14 -8.14 -11.88 -7.32
CA HIS A 14 -7.60 -13.22 -7.39
C HIS A 14 -7.58 -13.88 -5.99
N PRO A 15 -7.81 -15.20 -5.88
CA PRO A 15 -7.77 -15.91 -4.60
C PRO A 15 -6.46 -15.76 -3.82
N THR A 16 -5.33 -15.57 -4.51
CA THR A 16 -4.02 -15.36 -3.89
C THR A 16 -3.94 -14.14 -2.99
N LEU A 17 -4.76 -13.12 -3.22
CA LEU A 17 -4.85 -11.96 -2.31
C LEU A 17 -5.26 -12.41 -0.91
N TRP A 18 -6.34 -13.20 -0.82
CA TRP A 18 -6.86 -13.66 0.48
C TRP A 18 -5.86 -14.53 1.21
N LEU A 19 -5.18 -15.42 0.47
CA LEU A 19 -4.12 -16.26 1.03
C LEU A 19 -2.98 -15.40 1.60
N THR A 20 -2.53 -14.41 0.84
CA THR A 20 -1.44 -13.53 1.28
C THR A 20 -1.86 -12.69 2.49
N LEU A 21 -3.07 -12.12 2.47
CA LEU A 21 -3.57 -11.34 3.61
C LEU A 21 -3.75 -12.22 4.86
N ALA A 22 -4.16 -13.47 4.71
CA ALA A 22 -4.25 -14.41 5.84
C ALA A 22 -2.86 -14.72 6.42
N ILE A 23 -1.86 -14.93 5.57
CA ILE A 23 -0.46 -15.16 6.01
C ILE A 23 0.08 -13.92 6.74
N LEU A 24 -0.11 -12.73 6.17
CA LEU A 24 0.30 -11.46 6.79
C LEU A 24 -0.44 -11.18 8.10
N GLY A 25 -1.73 -11.56 8.16
CA GLY A 25 -2.56 -11.53 9.36
C GLY A 25 -2.18 -12.58 10.40
N ARG A 26 -1.16 -13.43 10.12
CA ARG A 26 -0.64 -14.47 11.01
C ARG A 26 -1.66 -15.59 11.30
N ILE A 27 -2.40 -16.04 10.29
CA ILE A 27 -3.42 -17.10 10.42
C ILE A 27 -2.88 -18.37 11.09
N PHE A 28 -1.61 -18.71 10.86
CA PHE A 28 -0.97 -19.90 11.47
C PHE A 28 -0.62 -19.70 12.95
N ALA A 29 -0.74 -18.51 13.51
CA ALA A 29 -0.50 -18.22 14.93
C ALA A 29 -1.83 -18.10 15.72
N VAL A 30 -2.96 -18.40 15.11
CA VAL A 30 -4.28 -18.35 15.74
C VAL A 30 -4.41 -19.47 16.75
N THR A 31 -4.63 -19.12 18.02
CA THR A 31 -4.82 -20.06 19.13
C THR A 31 -6.16 -19.85 19.86
N SER A 32 -6.81 -18.72 19.61
CA SER A 32 -8.07 -18.34 20.24
C SER A 32 -9.05 -17.74 19.24
N MET A 33 -10.32 -17.63 19.65
CA MET A 33 -11.36 -16.96 18.87
C MET A 33 -11.04 -15.46 18.69
N VAL A 34 -10.39 -14.84 19.67
CA VAL A 34 -9.97 -13.43 19.60
C VAL A 34 -8.89 -13.26 18.51
N ASP A 35 -7.92 -14.17 18.45
CA ASP A 35 -6.90 -14.12 17.40
C ASP A 35 -7.52 -14.25 16.01
N LEU A 36 -8.49 -15.15 15.84
CA LEU A 36 -9.21 -15.30 14.58
C LEU A 36 -9.94 -14.03 14.17
N ILE A 37 -10.62 -13.39 15.11
CA ILE A 37 -11.29 -12.10 14.87
C ILE A 37 -10.28 -11.03 14.48
N CYS A 38 -9.13 -10.94 15.15
CA CYS A 38 -8.05 -10.02 14.80
C CYS A 38 -7.54 -10.24 13.37
N VAL A 39 -7.34 -11.50 12.96
CA VAL A 39 -6.94 -11.83 11.58
C VAL A 39 -8.01 -11.40 10.57
N LEU A 40 -9.28 -11.64 10.86
CA LEU A 40 -10.37 -11.22 9.97
C LEU A 40 -10.46 -9.69 9.85
N LEU A 41 -10.33 -8.97 10.97
CA LEU A 41 -10.29 -7.51 10.96
C LEU A 41 -9.08 -6.96 10.21
N PHE A 42 -7.92 -7.59 10.35
CA PHE A 42 -6.73 -7.26 9.55
C PHE A 42 -7.00 -7.44 8.05
N ILE A 43 -7.57 -8.59 7.65
CA ILE A 43 -7.88 -8.89 6.23
C ILE A 43 -8.86 -7.86 5.65
N ILE A 44 -9.95 -7.55 6.39
CA ILE A 44 -10.95 -6.56 5.96
C ILE A 44 -10.30 -5.18 5.81
N SER A 45 -9.53 -4.74 6.81
CA SER A 45 -8.85 -3.44 6.80
C SER A 45 -7.84 -3.35 5.65
N ALA A 46 -7.04 -4.38 5.44
CA ALA A 46 -6.08 -4.43 4.35
C ALA A 46 -6.78 -4.41 2.98
N PHE A 47 -7.84 -5.18 2.81
CA PHE A 47 -8.63 -5.18 1.57
C PHE A 47 -9.22 -3.80 1.27
N VAL A 48 -9.80 -3.12 2.26
CA VAL A 48 -10.35 -1.76 2.09
C VAL A 48 -9.26 -0.78 1.68
N VAL A 49 -8.10 -0.81 2.32
CA VAL A 49 -6.98 0.09 1.99
C VAL A 49 -6.43 -0.19 0.60
N LEU A 50 -6.18 -1.45 0.25
CA LEU A 50 -5.66 -1.82 -1.07
C LEU A 50 -6.65 -1.44 -2.19
N LEU A 51 -7.93 -1.81 -2.03
CA LEU A 51 -8.94 -1.49 -3.03
C LEU A 51 -9.08 0.02 -3.23
N THR A 52 -9.10 0.80 -2.15
CA THR A 52 -9.21 2.25 -2.21
C THR A 52 -7.98 2.87 -2.89
N HIS A 53 -6.80 2.32 -2.63
CA HIS A 53 -5.55 2.71 -3.26
C HIS A 53 -5.61 2.53 -4.79
N GLU A 54 -5.92 1.34 -5.27
CA GLU A 54 -6.01 1.05 -6.71
C GLU A 54 -7.13 1.83 -7.40
N MET A 55 -8.26 2.00 -6.70
CA MET A 55 -9.34 2.85 -7.20
C MET A 55 -8.92 4.32 -7.34
N GLY A 56 -8.01 4.80 -6.49
CA GLY A 56 -7.40 6.13 -6.62
C GLY A 56 -6.70 6.29 -7.97
N HIS A 57 -5.82 5.36 -8.33
CA HIS A 57 -5.15 5.35 -9.64
C HIS A 57 -6.17 5.27 -10.80
N ALA A 58 -7.12 4.35 -10.70
CA ALA A 58 -8.11 4.10 -11.75
C ALA A 58 -8.98 5.33 -12.04
N LEU A 59 -9.55 5.92 -11.00
CA LEU A 59 -10.49 7.03 -11.14
C LEU A 59 -9.79 8.32 -11.60
N VAL A 60 -8.62 8.62 -11.07
CA VAL A 60 -7.83 9.78 -11.47
C VAL A 60 -7.25 9.58 -12.87
N GLY A 61 -6.73 8.41 -13.19
CA GLY A 61 -6.23 8.07 -14.52
C GLY A 61 -7.32 8.23 -15.60
N ARG A 62 -8.52 7.69 -15.34
CA ARG A 62 -9.68 7.84 -16.23
C ARG A 62 -10.09 9.32 -16.41
N ARG A 63 -10.07 10.09 -15.32
CA ARG A 63 -10.47 11.50 -15.36
C ARG A 63 -9.48 12.39 -16.13
N LEU A 64 -8.18 12.08 -16.05
CA LEU A 64 -7.12 12.87 -16.65
C LEU A 64 -6.78 12.44 -18.08
N GLY A 65 -6.77 11.16 -18.37
CA GLY A 65 -6.32 10.60 -19.65
C GLY A 65 -7.41 9.87 -20.44
N GLY A 66 -8.63 9.78 -19.90
CA GLY A 66 -9.70 8.94 -20.47
C GLY A 66 -9.41 7.45 -20.33
N GLY A 67 -9.90 6.67 -21.29
CA GLY A 67 -9.72 5.23 -21.32
C GLY A 67 -10.67 4.47 -20.38
N GLN A 68 -10.45 3.16 -20.30
CA GLN A 68 -11.22 2.26 -19.45
C GLN A 68 -10.26 1.54 -18.50
N PRO A 69 -10.02 2.10 -17.31
CA PRO A 69 -9.15 1.44 -16.33
C PRO A 69 -9.78 0.15 -15.84
N SER A 70 -8.92 -0.80 -15.45
CA SER A 70 -9.32 -2.00 -14.73
C SER A 70 -8.38 -2.20 -13.54
N VAL A 71 -8.94 -2.71 -12.45
CA VAL A 71 -8.20 -3.01 -11.22
C VAL A 71 -8.10 -4.51 -11.04
N TYR A 72 -6.88 -5.00 -10.83
CA TYR A 72 -6.60 -6.40 -10.54
C TYR A 72 -5.88 -6.52 -9.21
N LEU A 73 -6.51 -7.18 -8.23
CA LEU A 73 -5.95 -7.40 -6.90
C LEU A 73 -5.46 -8.84 -6.77
N ALA A 74 -4.17 -9.03 -6.52
CA ALA A 74 -3.56 -10.35 -6.34
C ALA A 74 -2.31 -10.26 -5.46
N TRP A 75 -1.92 -11.36 -4.83
CA TRP A 75 -0.71 -11.46 -4.02
C TRP A 75 -0.59 -10.31 -3.00
N LEU A 76 0.56 -9.61 -3.02
CA LEU A 76 0.89 -8.50 -2.08
C LEU A 76 0.39 -7.13 -2.54
N GLY A 77 -0.47 -7.04 -3.56
CA GLY A 77 -0.86 -5.72 -4.05
C GLY A 77 -1.94 -5.77 -5.11
N GLY A 78 -2.11 -4.63 -5.74
CA GLY A 78 -2.97 -4.43 -6.87
C GLY A 78 -2.18 -3.95 -8.10
N ASP A 79 -2.82 -4.00 -9.22
CA ASP A 79 -2.37 -3.41 -10.47
C ASP A 79 -3.56 -2.69 -11.11
N CYS A 80 -3.34 -1.44 -11.45
CA CYS A 80 -4.32 -0.63 -12.18
C CYS A 80 -3.84 -0.42 -13.61
N THR A 81 -4.43 -1.14 -14.55
CA THR A 81 -4.14 -0.98 -15.96
C THR A 81 -5.13 -0.01 -16.61
N ASN A 82 -4.64 0.87 -17.48
CA ASN A 82 -5.43 1.76 -18.32
C ASN A 82 -4.75 1.94 -19.68
N GLU A 83 -4.71 0.87 -20.46
CA GLU A 83 -3.97 0.79 -21.74
C GLU A 83 -4.41 1.82 -22.77
N THR A 84 -5.66 2.30 -22.70
CA THR A 84 -6.22 3.26 -23.66
C THR A 84 -6.08 4.72 -23.23
N ALA A 85 -5.57 4.97 -22.01
CA ALA A 85 -5.37 6.33 -21.52
C ALA A 85 -4.19 7.03 -22.23
N ARG A 86 -4.38 8.30 -22.58
CA ARG A 86 -3.33 9.17 -23.11
C ARG A 86 -2.96 10.19 -22.05
N LEU A 87 -1.96 9.86 -21.23
CA LEU A 87 -1.51 10.70 -20.14
C LEU A 87 -0.24 11.47 -20.53
N THR A 88 -0.23 12.76 -20.27
CA THR A 88 1.03 13.52 -20.24
C THR A 88 1.84 13.08 -19.01
N ARG A 89 3.16 13.38 -19.01
CA ARG A 89 4.06 13.08 -17.90
C ARG A 89 3.54 13.60 -16.55
N ARG A 90 3.01 14.83 -16.51
CA ARG A 90 2.40 15.41 -15.30
C ARG A 90 1.15 14.65 -14.86
N GLN A 91 0.30 14.30 -15.80
CA GLN A 91 -0.93 13.52 -15.52
C GLN A 91 -0.59 12.11 -15.00
N GLY A 92 0.47 11.46 -15.54
CA GLY A 92 0.97 10.20 -15.04
C GLY A 92 1.39 10.29 -13.58
N VAL A 93 2.17 11.31 -13.21
CA VAL A 93 2.56 11.56 -11.80
C VAL A 93 1.34 11.79 -10.92
N MET A 94 0.35 12.56 -11.38
CA MET A 94 -0.89 12.80 -10.61
C MET A 94 -1.69 11.51 -10.43
N MET A 95 -1.81 10.69 -11.47
CA MET A 95 -2.46 9.39 -11.41
C MET A 95 -1.76 8.47 -10.38
N THR A 96 -0.43 8.39 -10.48
CA THR A 96 0.35 7.54 -9.55
C THR A 96 0.28 8.05 -8.10
N ALA A 97 0.29 9.35 -7.87
CA ALA A 97 0.14 9.91 -6.53
C ALA A 97 -1.27 9.69 -5.92
N ALA A 98 -2.28 9.47 -6.76
CA ALA A 98 -3.66 9.33 -6.29
C ALA A 98 -3.88 8.07 -5.44
N GLY A 99 -3.20 6.96 -5.72
CA GLY A 99 -3.28 5.74 -4.90
C GLY A 99 -2.86 5.98 -3.45
N PRO A 100 -1.61 6.39 -3.20
CA PRO A 100 -1.14 6.73 -1.85
C PRO A 100 -2.00 7.79 -1.15
N LEU A 101 -2.48 8.81 -1.87
CA LEU A 101 -3.36 9.82 -1.29
C LEU A 101 -4.71 9.24 -0.87
N CYS A 102 -5.28 8.32 -1.65
CA CYS A 102 -6.52 7.64 -1.29
C CYS A 102 -6.35 6.72 -0.09
N SER A 103 -5.26 5.95 0.00
CA SER A 103 -4.98 5.14 1.19
C SER A 103 -4.72 6.00 2.44
N LEU A 104 -4.05 7.15 2.30
CA LEU A 104 -3.89 8.11 3.39
C LEU A 104 -5.26 8.69 3.83
N ALA A 105 -6.14 8.99 2.87
CA ALA A 105 -7.48 9.49 3.17
C ALA A 105 -8.30 8.47 4.00
N VAL A 106 -8.14 7.16 3.76
CA VAL A 106 -8.74 6.12 4.61
C VAL A 106 -8.25 6.26 6.06
N GLY A 107 -6.94 6.49 6.25
CA GLY A 107 -6.37 6.73 7.58
C GLY A 107 -6.94 7.98 8.26
N VAL A 108 -7.12 9.08 7.51
CA VAL A 108 -7.72 10.33 8.03
C VAL A 108 -9.19 10.12 8.41
N VAL A 109 -9.96 9.42 7.57
CA VAL A 109 -11.36 9.08 7.89
C VAL A 109 -11.43 8.18 9.13
N ALA A 110 -10.53 7.21 9.24
CA ALA A 110 -10.45 6.35 10.43
C ALA A 110 -10.11 7.15 11.70
N TYR A 111 -9.18 8.13 11.60
CA TYR A 111 -8.87 9.05 12.71
C TYR A 111 -10.12 9.84 13.16
N VAL A 112 -10.83 10.45 12.22
CA VAL A 112 -12.04 11.22 12.55
C VAL A 112 -13.10 10.32 13.19
N ALA A 113 -13.34 9.14 12.61
CA ALA A 113 -14.31 8.18 13.14
C ALA A 113 -13.90 7.67 14.53
N LEU A 114 -12.61 7.38 14.76
CA LEU A 114 -12.08 7.01 16.08
C LEU A 114 -12.26 8.15 17.08
N SER A 115 -11.96 9.39 16.71
CA SER A 115 -12.10 10.56 17.57
C SER A 115 -13.54 10.80 18.01
N LEU A 116 -14.49 10.62 17.09
CA LEU A 116 -15.93 10.68 17.39
C LEU A 116 -16.36 9.51 18.29
N TYR A 117 -15.82 8.31 18.06
CA TYR A 117 -16.12 7.12 18.84
C TYR A 117 -15.65 7.24 20.29
N VAL A 118 -14.45 7.78 20.52
CA VAL A 118 -13.91 7.99 21.88
C VAL A 118 -14.38 9.31 22.52
N GLY A 119 -15.10 10.15 21.77
CA GLY A 119 -15.63 11.43 22.25
C GLY A 119 -14.59 12.54 22.43
N SER A 120 -13.38 12.38 21.87
CA SER A 120 -12.28 13.35 22.01
C SER A 120 -11.35 13.32 20.82
N PHE A 121 -11.13 14.46 20.17
CA PHE A 121 -10.15 14.59 19.08
C PHE A 121 -8.69 14.54 19.57
N VAL A 122 -8.43 14.95 20.81
CA VAL A 122 -7.08 14.84 21.41
C VAL A 122 -6.75 13.37 21.65
N LEU A 123 -7.62 12.65 22.39
CA LEU A 123 -7.42 11.23 22.65
C LEU A 123 -7.38 10.41 21.36
N GLY A 124 -8.29 10.68 20.41
CA GLY A 124 -8.29 10.03 19.10
C GLY A 124 -6.99 10.29 18.31
N GLY A 125 -6.41 11.50 18.42
CA GLY A 125 -5.12 11.84 17.81
C GLY A 125 -3.96 11.07 18.43
N GLU A 126 -3.88 10.99 19.75
CA GLU A 126 -2.87 10.20 20.47
C GLU A 126 -2.99 8.71 20.10
N MET A 127 -4.19 8.15 20.13
CA MET A 127 -4.42 6.76 19.71
C MET A 127 -4.04 6.54 18.26
N THR A 128 -4.35 7.47 17.36
CA THR A 128 -3.99 7.37 15.93
C THR A 128 -2.48 7.34 15.75
N CYS A 129 -1.73 8.17 16.45
CA CYS A 129 -0.26 8.15 16.41
C CYS A 129 0.30 6.81 16.89
N LEU A 130 -0.21 6.28 18.01
CA LEU A 130 0.20 4.98 18.53
C LEU A 130 -0.15 3.85 17.55
N PHE A 131 -1.35 3.85 16.99
CA PHE A 131 -1.81 2.84 16.02
C PHE A 131 -0.99 2.88 14.73
N ALA A 132 -0.65 4.07 14.24
CA ALA A 132 0.25 4.22 13.09
C ALA A 132 1.64 3.61 13.36
N LEU A 133 2.14 3.71 14.58
CA LEU A 133 3.38 3.07 15.00
C LEU A 133 3.22 1.56 15.27
N GLY A 134 2.01 1.04 15.21
CA GLY A 134 1.71 -0.36 15.49
C GLY A 134 1.64 -0.70 16.99
N ILE A 135 1.47 0.32 17.83
CA ILE A 135 1.34 0.20 19.29
C ILE A 135 -0.14 0.18 19.65
N LEU A 136 -0.55 -0.84 20.37
CA LEU A 136 -1.92 -0.97 20.91
C LEU A 136 -1.83 -1.06 22.43
N PRO A 137 -2.07 0.04 23.17
CA PRO A 137 -2.00 0.04 24.64
C PRO A 137 -3.09 -0.83 25.27
N ALA A 138 -2.73 -1.57 26.30
CA ALA A 138 -3.68 -2.44 27.01
C ALA A 138 -4.83 -1.64 27.65
N GLU A 139 -4.55 -0.45 28.17
CA GLU A 139 -5.53 0.45 28.78
C GLU A 139 -6.63 0.84 27.77
N VAL A 140 -6.28 1.05 26.50
CA VAL A 140 -7.21 1.36 25.42
C VAL A 140 -8.15 0.18 25.16
N VAL A 141 -7.60 -1.03 25.09
CA VAL A 141 -8.39 -2.26 24.88
C VAL A 141 -9.34 -2.53 26.04
N MET A 142 -8.94 -2.20 27.25
CA MET A 142 -9.77 -2.37 28.45
C MET A 142 -10.83 -1.28 28.61
N SER A 143 -10.61 -0.09 28.06
CA SER A 143 -11.51 1.06 28.20
C SER A 143 -12.62 1.12 27.16
N PHE A 144 -12.47 0.43 26.04
CA PHE A 144 -13.42 0.47 24.91
C PHE A 144 -13.72 -0.93 24.39
N PRO A 145 -14.87 -1.14 23.71
CA PRO A 145 -15.19 -2.42 23.06
C PRO A 145 -14.06 -2.91 22.14
N PRO A 146 -13.44 -4.08 22.42
CA PRO A 146 -12.21 -4.50 21.76
C PRO A 146 -12.31 -4.62 20.23
N LEU A 147 -13.48 -5.06 19.73
CA LEU A 147 -13.73 -5.25 18.32
C LEU A 147 -13.54 -3.94 17.51
N ALA A 148 -14.11 -2.83 18.01
CA ALA A 148 -13.99 -1.52 17.37
C ALA A 148 -12.54 -1.01 17.41
N ILE A 149 -11.87 -1.17 18.56
CA ILE A 149 -10.49 -0.73 18.74
C ILE A 149 -9.55 -1.51 17.84
N PHE A 150 -9.67 -2.83 17.74
CA PHE A 150 -8.87 -3.64 16.81
C PHE A 150 -9.12 -3.24 15.35
N PHE A 151 -10.38 -2.95 14.99
CA PHE A 151 -10.67 -2.49 13.62
C PHE A 151 -9.98 -1.16 13.31
N PHE A 152 -10.12 -0.14 14.16
CA PHE A 152 -9.43 1.15 13.97
C PHE A 152 -7.91 1.00 13.98
N PHE A 153 -7.38 0.17 14.89
CA PHE A 153 -5.95 -0.12 14.95
C PHE A 153 -5.42 -0.65 13.61
N TYR A 154 -6.04 -1.69 13.06
CA TYR A 154 -5.58 -2.26 11.79
C TYR A 154 -5.80 -1.30 10.63
N LEU A 155 -6.93 -0.61 10.58
CA LEU A 155 -7.23 0.31 9.48
C LEU A 155 -6.24 1.48 9.43
N ILE A 156 -5.96 2.12 10.55
CA ILE A 156 -4.99 3.21 10.66
C ILE A 156 -3.58 2.71 10.37
N LYS A 157 -3.15 1.64 11.03
CA LYS A 157 -1.83 1.05 10.85
C LYS A 157 -1.57 0.71 9.38
N ILE A 158 -2.49 -0.02 8.74
CA ILE A 158 -2.32 -0.45 7.37
C ILE A 158 -2.33 0.75 6.42
N SER A 159 -3.24 1.71 6.60
CA SER A 159 -3.28 2.94 5.79
C SER A 159 -1.95 3.68 5.83
N CYS A 160 -1.37 3.88 7.01
CA CYS A 160 -0.10 4.59 7.18
C CYS A 160 1.08 3.82 6.56
N TRP A 161 1.22 2.53 6.89
CA TRP A 161 2.34 1.72 6.42
C TRP A 161 2.26 1.43 4.93
N TRP A 162 1.06 1.16 4.39
CA TRP A 162 0.86 0.96 2.95
C TRP A 162 1.21 2.22 2.16
N THR A 163 0.75 3.39 2.64
CA THR A 163 1.09 4.68 2.03
C THR A 163 2.60 4.94 2.09
N ALA A 164 3.22 4.76 3.26
CA ALA A 164 4.65 4.97 3.43
C ALA A 164 5.49 4.05 2.54
N LEU A 165 5.12 2.75 2.48
CA LEU A 165 5.78 1.76 1.64
C LEU A 165 5.69 2.14 0.15
N ASN A 166 4.49 2.47 -0.34
CA ASN A 166 4.29 2.82 -1.73
C ASN A 166 4.94 4.14 -2.14
N LEU A 167 5.14 5.07 -1.20
CA LEU A 167 5.85 6.33 -1.45
C LEU A 167 7.38 6.21 -1.40
N LEU A 168 7.94 5.05 -1.05
CA LEU A 168 9.38 4.85 -1.17
C LEU A 168 9.84 5.07 -2.62
N PRO A 169 10.95 5.78 -2.84
CA PRO A 169 11.47 6.03 -4.20
C PRO A 169 12.16 4.77 -4.77
N ILE A 170 11.41 3.67 -4.83
CA ILE A 170 11.85 2.36 -5.31
C ILE A 170 10.92 1.91 -6.43
N PHE A 171 11.41 1.80 -7.66
CA PHE A 171 10.62 1.22 -8.75
C PHE A 171 10.40 -0.30 -8.51
N PRO A 172 9.20 -0.87 -8.72
CA PRO A 172 8.00 -0.27 -9.33
C PRO A 172 6.97 0.32 -8.36
N LEU A 173 7.30 0.57 -7.08
CA LEU A 173 6.38 1.24 -6.16
C LEU A 173 5.99 2.64 -6.68
N ASP A 174 4.89 3.20 -6.20
CA ASP A 174 4.38 4.49 -6.67
C ASP A 174 5.39 5.62 -6.53
N GLY A 175 6.13 5.69 -5.42
CA GLY A 175 7.20 6.66 -5.23
C GLY A 175 8.30 6.55 -6.28
N GLY A 176 8.64 5.32 -6.70
CA GLY A 176 9.56 5.07 -7.82
C GLY A 176 8.98 5.50 -9.16
N GLN A 177 7.70 5.25 -9.41
CA GLN A 177 7.01 5.69 -10.63
C GLN A 177 6.84 7.22 -10.68
N ILE A 178 6.52 7.86 -9.55
CA ILE A 178 6.51 9.32 -9.43
C ILE A 178 7.91 9.88 -9.74
N MET A 179 8.95 9.30 -9.17
CA MET A 179 10.33 9.68 -9.45
C MET A 179 10.68 9.50 -10.93
N GLN A 180 10.25 8.41 -11.57
CA GLN A 180 10.38 8.20 -13.01
C GLN A 180 9.68 9.30 -13.81
N GLY A 181 8.51 9.72 -13.37
CA GLY A 181 7.76 10.83 -13.96
C GLY A 181 8.46 12.19 -13.80
N LEU A 182 9.29 12.41 -12.80
CA LEU A 182 9.96 13.67 -12.51
C LEU A 182 11.40 13.74 -13.04
N MET A 183 12.12 12.63 -13.06
CA MET A 183 13.53 12.58 -13.48
C MET A 183 13.69 12.41 -14.99
N LYS A 184 14.76 12.98 -15.54
CA LYS A 184 15.14 12.81 -16.95
C LYS A 184 15.96 11.55 -17.19
N SER A 185 16.78 11.13 -16.22
CA SER A 185 17.68 9.98 -16.34
C SER A 185 17.08 8.74 -15.67
N ARG A 186 16.71 7.74 -16.47
CA ARG A 186 16.24 6.43 -15.97
C ARG A 186 17.34 5.69 -15.20
N MET A 187 18.59 5.81 -15.64
CA MET A 187 19.72 5.18 -14.97
C MET A 187 19.91 5.71 -13.54
N GLN A 188 19.81 7.04 -13.34
CA GLN A 188 19.88 7.64 -12.01
C GLN A 188 18.69 7.20 -11.14
N MET A 189 17.50 7.12 -11.72
CA MET A 189 16.30 6.65 -11.03
C MET A 189 16.49 5.22 -10.49
N HIS A 190 16.96 4.28 -11.31
CA HIS A 190 17.19 2.90 -10.85
C HIS A 190 18.36 2.80 -9.87
N LEU A 191 19.36 3.68 -9.95
CA LEU A 191 20.43 3.74 -8.95
C LEU A 191 19.89 4.21 -7.59
N ILE A 192 19.04 5.25 -7.54
CA ILE A 192 18.39 5.70 -6.32
C ILE A 192 17.49 4.60 -5.76
N SER A 193 16.66 3.98 -6.61
CA SER A 193 15.78 2.86 -6.21
C SER A 193 16.57 1.70 -5.61
N LEU A 194 17.69 1.34 -6.22
CA LEU A 194 18.58 0.29 -5.71
C LEU A 194 19.17 0.66 -4.35
N THR A 195 19.69 1.90 -4.23
CA THR A 195 20.28 2.37 -2.96
C THR A 195 19.26 2.35 -1.83
N VAL A 196 18.06 2.90 -2.06
CA VAL A 196 17.01 2.91 -1.05
C VAL A 196 16.53 1.49 -0.72
N ALA A 197 16.38 0.62 -1.71
CA ALA A 197 16.00 -0.78 -1.48
C ALA A 197 17.04 -1.51 -0.60
N VAL A 198 18.36 -1.31 -0.84
CA VAL A 198 19.42 -1.90 -0.03
C VAL A 198 19.39 -1.37 1.41
N VAL A 199 19.18 -0.06 1.60
CA VAL A 199 19.01 0.52 2.96
C VAL A 199 17.80 -0.11 3.66
N MET A 200 16.69 -0.29 2.95
CA MET A 200 15.49 -0.93 3.50
C MET A 200 15.71 -2.42 3.81
N VAL A 201 16.52 -3.13 3.03
CA VAL A 201 16.93 -4.52 3.35
C VAL A 201 17.64 -4.56 4.69
N LEU A 202 18.64 -3.69 4.89
CA LEU A 202 19.42 -3.65 6.14
C LEU A 202 18.54 -3.26 7.33
N ALA A 203 17.70 -2.24 7.18
CA ALA A 203 16.80 -1.78 8.22
C ALA A 203 15.75 -2.85 8.59
N SER A 204 15.10 -3.47 7.61
CA SER A 204 14.09 -4.50 7.89
C SER A 204 14.68 -5.78 8.46
N ALA A 205 15.89 -6.16 8.04
CA ALA A 205 16.61 -7.31 8.60
C ALA A 205 17.01 -7.07 10.05
N SER A 206 17.52 -5.89 10.41
CA SER A 206 17.88 -5.52 11.78
C SER A 206 16.66 -5.50 12.72
N LEU A 207 15.47 -5.21 12.19
CA LEU A 207 14.20 -5.25 12.93
C LEU A 207 13.53 -6.63 12.93
N GLY A 208 14.14 -7.65 12.31
CA GLY A 208 13.57 -9.00 12.22
C GLY A 208 12.33 -9.10 11.31
N CYS A 209 12.07 -8.10 10.45
CA CYS A 209 10.92 -8.05 9.54
C CYS A 209 11.20 -8.84 8.25
N TRP A 210 11.39 -10.16 8.34
CA TRP A 210 11.88 -11.02 7.27
C TRP A 210 11.07 -10.95 5.97
N LEU A 211 9.74 -10.86 6.05
CA LEU A 211 8.89 -10.73 4.85
C LEU A 211 9.17 -9.42 4.10
N LEU A 212 9.31 -8.31 4.83
CA LEU A 212 9.68 -7.03 4.23
C LEU A 212 11.10 -7.08 3.67
N THR A 213 12.02 -7.74 4.37
CA THR A 213 13.41 -7.93 3.92
C THR A 213 13.43 -8.67 2.58
N ILE A 214 12.74 -9.81 2.48
CA ILE A 214 12.66 -10.58 1.22
C ILE A 214 12.07 -9.72 0.09
N PHE A 215 10.99 -9.00 0.38
CA PHE A 215 10.36 -8.10 -0.61
C PHE A 215 11.33 -7.02 -1.08
N MET A 216 12.05 -6.37 -0.17
CA MET A 216 13.05 -5.35 -0.52
C MET A 216 14.24 -5.91 -1.29
N VAL A 217 14.69 -7.14 -0.98
CA VAL A 217 15.73 -7.83 -1.77
C VAL A 217 15.26 -8.04 -3.21
N LEU A 218 14.03 -8.51 -3.41
CA LEU A 218 13.48 -8.68 -4.76
C LEU A 218 13.47 -7.36 -5.54
N LEU A 219 13.04 -6.26 -4.90
CA LEU A 219 13.06 -4.93 -5.52
C LEU A 219 14.50 -4.44 -5.81
N ALA A 220 15.45 -4.70 -4.93
CA ALA A 220 16.85 -4.37 -5.15
C ALA A 220 17.42 -5.12 -6.36
N VAL A 221 17.18 -6.43 -6.46
CA VAL A 221 17.60 -7.26 -7.61
C VAL A 221 16.97 -6.75 -8.90
N LEU A 222 15.68 -6.43 -8.90
CA LEU A 222 14.96 -5.89 -10.05
C LEU A 222 15.60 -4.58 -10.54
N ASN A 223 15.82 -3.62 -9.63
CA ASN A 223 16.41 -2.33 -9.98
C ASN A 223 17.89 -2.46 -10.40
N HIS A 224 18.64 -3.40 -9.80
CA HIS A 224 20.01 -3.70 -10.26
C HIS A 224 20.03 -4.23 -11.70
N LYS A 225 19.08 -5.12 -12.05
CA LYS A 225 18.95 -5.64 -13.41
C LYS A 225 18.68 -4.51 -14.40
N PHE A 226 17.68 -3.66 -14.16
CA PHE A 226 17.37 -2.51 -15.02
C PHE A 226 18.54 -1.52 -15.14
N TYR A 227 19.21 -1.23 -14.01
CA TYR A 227 20.41 -0.37 -14.04
C TYR A 227 21.51 -0.93 -14.93
N ARG A 228 21.77 -2.25 -14.87
CA ARG A 228 22.77 -2.91 -15.72
C ARG A 228 22.39 -2.87 -17.20
N GLU A 229 21.15 -3.14 -17.54
CA GLU A 229 20.64 -3.09 -18.91
C GLU A 229 20.86 -1.70 -19.52
N LEU A 230 20.48 -0.65 -18.80
CA LEU A 230 20.69 0.74 -19.25
C LEU A 230 22.17 1.11 -19.37
N ARG A 231 23.03 0.60 -18.49
CA ARG A 231 24.48 0.87 -18.52
C ARG A 231 25.19 0.21 -19.71
N HIS A 232 24.72 -0.95 -20.14
CA HIS A 232 25.33 -1.72 -21.25
C HIS A 232 24.69 -1.41 -22.60
N GLY A 233 23.96 -0.32 -22.75
CA GLY A 233 23.40 0.13 -24.02
C GLY A 233 22.12 -0.57 -24.44
N GLY A 234 21.37 -1.11 -23.48
CA GLY A 234 19.99 -1.55 -23.69
C GLY A 234 19.15 -0.35 -24.10
N THR A 235 18.51 -0.46 -25.27
CA THR A 235 17.59 0.57 -25.77
C THR A 235 16.47 0.79 -24.76
N ASP A 236 16.16 2.04 -24.46
CA ASP A 236 15.00 2.43 -23.69
C ASP A 236 13.75 1.75 -24.25
N PHE A 237 13.23 0.73 -23.56
CA PHE A 237 11.90 0.21 -23.86
C PHE A 237 10.90 1.31 -23.51
N HIS A 238 10.19 1.74 -24.54
CA HIS A 238 9.09 2.72 -24.47
C HIS A 238 7.91 2.20 -23.67
#